data_90d645928d68c0d140b82261fa0fe8ce
#
_entry.id   90d645928d68c0d140b82261fa0fe8ce
#
_cell.length_a   1.000
_cell.length_b   1.000
_cell.length_c   1.000
_cell.angle_alpha   90.00
_cell.angle_beta   90.00
_cell.angle_gamma   90.00
#
_symmetry.space_group_name_H-M   'P 1'
#
loop_
_entity.id
_entity.type
_entity.pdbx_description
1 polymer ?
#
loop_
_entity_poly.entity_id
_entity_poly.type
_entity_poly.pdbx_seq_one_letter_code
_entity_poly.pdbx_strand_id
1 'polypeptide(L)'
;LRLANAARQIGFGREVSDYNIEGATEVRIAGWAFQAMRHRINKQISERTSLLAGVSHDLKTPLTRMRLQLAMMNKLDDIKVEFENELVELEQMIDSYLEFARNDREEQMVDASLFKLLQQAAKSSDPDGKKIHISVPPDNLPIFPIQVQSIRRALTNLFSNAIRYAGKANVQLQIFDDHSEVIIDDNGPGIPRDKREEVVLPFTR
;
A
#
# COMPACT_ATOMS: atom_id res chain seq x y z
N LEU A 1 -29.47 -10.94 -12.93
CA LEU A 1 -28.04 -11.04 -13.28
C LEU A 1 -27.25 -9.78 -12.92
N ARG A 2 -27.76 -8.55 -13.21
CA ARG A 2 -27.05 -7.29 -12.93
C ARG A 2 -26.81 -7.05 -11.43
N LEU A 3 -27.82 -7.23 -10.56
CA LEU A 3 -27.71 -7.07 -9.12
C LEU A 3 -26.71 -8.06 -8.49
N ALA A 4 -26.74 -9.33 -8.93
CA ALA A 4 -25.81 -10.36 -8.47
C ALA A 4 -24.35 -10.06 -8.89
N ASN A 5 -24.16 -9.51 -10.09
CA ASN A 5 -22.82 -9.08 -10.54
C ASN A 5 -22.32 -7.86 -9.76
N ALA A 6 -23.21 -6.89 -9.50
CA ALA A 6 -22.88 -5.73 -8.67
C ALA A 6 -22.50 -6.15 -7.25
N ALA A 7 -23.28 -7.06 -6.62
CA ALA A 7 -22.98 -7.62 -5.30
C ALA A 7 -21.64 -8.36 -5.27
N ARG A 8 -21.33 -9.13 -6.31
CA ARG A 8 -20.03 -9.83 -6.41
C ARG A 8 -18.86 -8.87 -6.57
N GLN A 9 -19.00 -7.83 -7.40
CA GLN A 9 -17.94 -6.83 -7.58
C GLN A 9 -17.67 -6.06 -6.29
N ILE A 10 -18.70 -5.66 -5.53
CA ILE A 10 -18.54 -5.03 -4.22
C ILE A 10 -17.89 -6.00 -3.22
N GLY A 11 -18.26 -7.29 -3.25
CA GLY A 11 -17.60 -8.30 -2.41
C GLY A 11 -16.10 -8.47 -2.71
N PHE A 12 -15.65 -8.10 -3.89
CA PHE A 12 -14.23 -8.04 -4.29
C PHE A 12 -13.60 -6.65 -4.10
N GLY A 13 -14.29 -5.70 -3.44
CA GLY A 13 -13.79 -4.34 -3.23
C GLY A 13 -13.75 -3.49 -4.50
N ARG A 14 -14.48 -3.85 -5.55
CA ARG A 14 -14.53 -3.08 -6.81
C ARG A 14 -15.69 -2.11 -6.81
N GLU A 15 -15.43 -0.90 -7.30
CA GLU A 15 -16.51 0.08 -7.53
C GLU A 15 -17.51 -0.47 -8.54
N VAL A 16 -18.75 -0.35 -8.16
CA VAL A 16 -19.84 -0.57 -9.11
C VAL A 16 -20.39 0.81 -9.43
N SER A 17 -20.18 1.25 -10.67
CA SER A 17 -20.85 2.45 -11.19
C SER A 17 -22.36 2.35 -10.93
N ASP A 18 -23.00 3.49 -10.67
CA ASP A 18 -24.43 3.55 -10.44
C ASP A 18 -25.18 2.77 -11.53
N TYR A 19 -25.68 1.59 -11.15
CA TYR A 19 -26.50 0.83 -12.07
C TYR A 19 -27.94 1.30 -11.94
N ASN A 20 -28.59 1.47 -13.07
CA ASN A 20 -29.98 1.87 -13.12
C ASN A 20 -30.84 0.75 -12.50
N ILE A 21 -31.58 1.06 -11.43
CA ILE A 21 -32.41 0.10 -10.71
C ILE A 21 -33.73 -0.06 -11.51
N GLU A 22 -33.73 -1.05 -12.41
CA GLU A 22 -34.88 -1.36 -13.29
C GLU A 22 -35.37 -2.78 -13.04
N GLY A 23 -36.61 -3.04 -13.41
CA GLY A 23 -37.22 -4.37 -13.35
C GLY A 23 -38.43 -4.44 -12.40
N ALA A 24 -38.80 -5.68 -12.02
CA ALA A 24 -39.92 -5.95 -11.11
C ALA A 24 -39.74 -5.23 -9.75
N THR A 25 -40.86 -4.96 -9.09
CA THR A 25 -40.91 -4.18 -7.85
C THR A 25 -39.97 -4.76 -6.77
N GLU A 26 -39.94 -6.09 -6.66
CA GLU A 26 -39.10 -6.81 -5.70
C GLU A 26 -37.59 -6.59 -5.98
N VAL A 27 -37.20 -6.59 -7.27
CA VAL A 27 -35.83 -6.34 -7.71
C VAL A 27 -35.41 -4.90 -7.41
N ARG A 28 -36.34 -3.95 -7.60
CA ARG A 28 -36.09 -2.53 -7.26
C ARG A 28 -35.93 -2.33 -5.77
N ILE A 29 -36.77 -2.95 -4.94
CA ILE A 29 -36.66 -2.89 -3.47
C ILE A 29 -35.31 -3.45 -3.02
N ALA A 30 -34.91 -4.61 -3.54
CA ALA A 30 -33.59 -5.20 -3.25
C ALA A 30 -32.43 -4.30 -3.71
N GLY A 31 -32.57 -3.66 -4.87
CA GLY A 31 -31.60 -2.71 -5.41
C GLY A 31 -31.41 -1.48 -4.50
N TRP A 32 -32.51 -0.88 -4.03
CA TRP A 32 -32.47 0.24 -3.08
C TRP A 32 -31.84 -0.16 -1.74
N ALA A 33 -32.23 -1.30 -1.19
CA ALA A 33 -31.63 -1.81 0.06
C ALA A 33 -30.12 -2.04 -0.07
N PHE A 34 -29.69 -2.57 -1.22
CA PHE A 34 -28.28 -2.79 -1.51
C PHE A 34 -27.49 -1.49 -1.64
N GLN A 35 -28.03 -0.46 -2.33
CA GLN A 35 -27.40 0.86 -2.39
C GLN A 35 -27.30 1.53 -1.01
N ALA A 36 -28.36 1.42 -0.20
CA ALA A 36 -28.34 1.95 1.17
C ALA A 36 -27.28 1.27 2.04
N MET A 37 -27.13 -0.05 1.92
CA MET A 37 -26.08 -0.81 2.61
C MET A 37 -24.70 -0.37 2.16
N ARG A 38 -24.46 -0.27 0.84
CA ARG A 38 -23.20 0.23 0.27
C ARG A 38 -22.84 1.60 0.81
N HIS A 39 -23.79 2.54 0.77
CA HIS A 39 -23.58 3.90 1.28
C HIS A 39 -23.20 3.89 2.77
N ARG A 40 -23.87 3.05 3.58
CA ARG A 40 -23.58 2.91 5.01
C ARG A 40 -22.17 2.35 5.26
N ILE A 41 -21.76 1.33 4.50
CA ILE A 41 -20.42 0.74 4.58
C ILE A 41 -19.37 1.78 4.22
N ASN A 42 -19.52 2.46 3.09
CA ASN A 42 -18.58 3.48 2.63
C ASN A 42 -18.46 4.66 3.62
N LYS A 43 -19.59 5.05 4.23
CA LYS A 43 -19.61 6.07 5.29
C LYS A 43 -18.82 5.61 6.52
N GLN A 44 -19.02 4.37 7.00
CA GLN A 44 -18.30 3.81 8.13
C GLN A 44 -16.79 3.73 7.87
N ILE A 45 -16.39 3.28 6.67
CA ILE A 45 -14.99 3.26 6.24
C ILE A 45 -14.39 4.66 6.25
N SER A 46 -15.09 5.64 5.65
CA SER A 46 -14.64 7.04 5.62
C SER A 46 -14.50 7.67 7.01
N GLU A 47 -15.47 7.42 7.90
CA GLU A 47 -15.41 7.88 9.29
C GLU A 47 -14.25 7.26 10.05
N ARG A 48 -14.02 5.94 9.89
CA ARG A 48 -12.90 5.23 10.51
C ARG A 48 -11.56 5.77 10.01
N THR A 49 -11.43 6.01 8.70
CA THR A 49 -10.23 6.58 8.09
C THR A 49 -9.94 8.00 8.61
N SER A 50 -10.99 8.82 8.74
CA SER A 50 -10.86 10.19 9.26
C SER A 50 -10.44 10.22 10.73
N LEU A 51 -10.98 9.33 11.55
CA LEU A 51 -10.58 9.18 12.95
C LEU A 51 -9.12 8.75 13.07
N LEU A 52 -8.70 7.77 12.28
CA LEU A 52 -7.31 7.30 12.27
C LEU A 52 -6.33 8.39 11.80
N ALA A 53 -6.72 9.20 10.83
CA ALA A 53 -5.93 10.36 10.39
C ALA A 53 -5.74 11.39 11.51
N GLY A 54 -6.81 11.67 12.28
CA GLY A 54 -6.75 12.56 13.45
C GLY A 54 -5.81 12.01 14.53
N VAL A 55 -6.01 10.75 14.92
CA VAL A 55 -5.19 10.08 15.95
C VAL A 55 -3.70 10.10 15.57
N SER A 56 -3.38 9.87 14.30
CA SER A 56 -1.97 9.86 13.87
C SER A 56 -1.34 11.23 13.88
N HIS A 57 -2.08 12.27 13.50
CA HIS A 57 -1.61 13.64 13.65
C HIS A 57 -1.30 13.95 15.13
N ASP A 58 -2.20 13.54 16.03
CA ASP A 58 -2.06 13.78 17.46
C ASP A 58 -0.93 12.95 18.10
N LEU A 59 -0.61 11.77 17.54
CA LEU A 59 0.54 10.96 17.94
C LEU A 59 1.87 11.50 17.41
N LYS A 60 1.92 12.05 16.21
CA LYS A 60 3.15 12.64 15.64
C LYS A 60 3.67 13.84 16.45
N THR A 61 2.78 14.63 17.02
CA THR A 61 3.15 15.80 17.82
C THR A 61 4.00 15.44 19.07
N PRO A 62 3.58 14.50 19.95
CA PRO A 62 4.41 14.08 21.08
C PRO A 62 5.70 13.37 20.65
N LEU A 63 5.68 12.57 19.59
CA LEU A 63 6.87 11.92 19.04
C LEU A 63 7.90 12.96 18.60
N THR A 64 7.50 13.97 17.86
CA THR A 64 8.37 15.07 17.44
C THR A 64 8.96 15.81 18.65
N ARG A 65 8.16 16.00 19.72
CA ARG A 65 8.63 16.61 20.96
C ARG A 65 9.66 15.75 21.70
N MET A 66 9.44 14.43 21.79
CA MET A 66 10.40 13.49 22.37
C MET A 66 11.70 13.48 21.58
N ARG A 67 11.65 13.49 20.26
CA ARG A 67 12.83 13.57 19.38
C ARG A 67 13.63 14.85 19.60
N LEU A 68 12.96 15.99 19.75
CA LEU A 68 13.61 17.26 20.09
C LEU A 68 14.25 17.24 21.48
N GLN A 69 13.58 16.66 22.48
CA GLN A 69 14.12 16.50 23.82
C GLN A 69 15.38 15.62 23.83
N LEU A 70 15.38 14.50 23.12
CA LEU A 70 16.54 13.63 22.93
C LEU A 70 17.69 14.35 22.23
N ALA A 71 17.40 15.14 21.19
CA ALA A 71 18.41 15.94 20.51
C ALA A 71 19.09 16.97 21.42
N MET A 72 18.40 17.43 22.47
CA MET A 72 18.93 18.41 23.46
C MET A 72 19.66 17.76 24.64
N MET A 73 19.59 16.42 24.79
CA MET A 73 20.31 15.71 25.87
C MET A 73 21.76 15.45 25.48
N ASN A 74 22.69 16.07 26.17
CA ASN A 74 24.14 16.07 25.89
C ASN A 74 24.92 14.85 26.41
N LYS A 75 24.27 13.79 26.92
CA LYS A 75 24.99 12.65 27.53
C LYS A 75 24.28 11.33 27.20
N LEU A 76 25.03 10.33 26.73
CA LEU A 76 24.70 8.96 26.41
C LEU A 76 24.35 8.75 24.90
N ASP A 77 25.38 8.81 24.05
CA ASP A 77 25.21 8.67 22.61
C ASP A 77 24.58 7.34 22.19
N ASP A 78 24.88 6.23 22.86
CA ASP A 78 24.35 4.91 22.51
C ASP A 78 22.85 4.77 22.82
N ILE A 79 22.40 5.24 23.99
CA ILE A 79 20.97 5.20 24.39
C ILE A 79 20.16 6.16 23.52
N LYS A 80 20.76 7.28 23.13
CA LYS A 80 20.12 8.25 22.23
C LYS A 80 19.86 7.65 20.86
N VAL A 81 20.83 6.95 20.27
CA VAL A 81 20.69 6.27 18.97
C VAL A 81 19.62 5.19 19.02
N GLU A 82 19.58 4.40 20.09
CA GLU A 82 18.56 3.37 20.27
C GLU A 82 17.14 3.98 20.36
N PHE A 83 16.98 5.04 21.14
CA PHE A 83 15.71 5.74 21.30
C PHE A 83 15.27 6.48 20.02
N GLU A 84 16.20 7.07 19.27
CA GLU A 84 15.90 7.65 17.96
C GLU A 84 15.41 6.60 16.96
N ASN A 85 16.00 5.41 16.98
CA ASN A 85 15.56 4.28 16.13
C ASN A 85 14.16 3.80 16.52
N GLU A 86 13.84 3.68 17.81
CA GLU A 86 12.50 3.32 18.29
C GLU A 86 11.45 4.36 17.89
N LEU A 87 11.78 5.65 17.96
CA LEU A 87 10.87 6.73 17.53
C LEU A 87 10.60 6.67 16.02
N VAL A 88 11.62 6.40 15.21
CA VAL A 88 11.48 6.22 13.76
C VAL A 88 10.60 5.00 13.46
N GLU A 89 10.78 3.90 14.19
CA GLU A 89 9.92 2.71 14.04
C GLU A 89 8.46 2.99 14.39
N LEU A 90 8.20 3.76 15.45
CA LEU A 90 6.85 4.18 15.83
C LEU A 90 6.21 5.09 14.78
N GLU A 91 6.95 6.06 14.25
CA GLU A 91 6.47 6.92 13.15
C GLU A 91 6.09 6.09 11.92
N GLN A 92 6.94 5.13 11.52
CA GLN A 92 6.66 4.24 10.39
C GLN A 92 5.44 3.36 10.64
N MET A 93 5.24 2.88 11.87
CA MET A 93 4.08 2.07 12.23
C MET A 93 2.78 2.88 12.14
N ILE A 94 2.79 4.12 12.64
CA ILE A 94 1.65 5.04 12.56
C ILE A 94 1.32 5.34 11.10
N ASP A 95 2.32 5.63 10.27
CA ASP A 95 2.12 5.91 8.85
C ASP A 95 1.57 4.71 8.09
N SER A 96 2.07 3.51 8.36
CA SER A 96 1.57 2.27 7.78
C SER A 96 0.11 1.99 8.16
N TYR A 97 -0.27 2.27 9.42
CA TYR A 97 -1.64 2.11 9.90
C TYR A 97 -2.60 3.09 9.26
N LEU A 98 -2.17 4.36 9.09
CA LEU A 98 -2.92 5.38 8.37
C LEU A 98 -3.13 5.03 6.92
N GLU A 99 -2.08 4.56 6.30
CA GLU A 99 -2.07 4.21 4.90
C GLU A 99 -3.00 3.02 4.63
N PHE A 100 -2.98 2.01 5.50
CA PHE A 100 -3.93 0.90 5.46
C PHE A 100 -5.38 1.38 5.58
N ALA A 101 -5.64 2.29 6.52
CA ALA A 101 -6.98 2.83 6.72
C ALA A 101 -7.49 3.71 5.56
N ARG A 102 -6.58 4.37 4.83
CA ARG A 102 -6.90 5.19 3.65
C ARG A 102 -7.15 4.38 2.38
N ASN A 103 -6.65 3.16 2.34
CA ASN A 103 -6.72 2.32 1.13
C ASN A 103 -8.12 1.84 0.75
N ASP A 104 -9.09 1.99 1.63
CA ASP A 104 -10.49 1.70 1.30
C ASP A 104 -11.13 2.78 0.38
N ARG A 105 -10.37 3.84 0.00
CA ARG A 105 -10.81 4.77 -1.06
C ARG A 105 -10.27 4.27 -2.39
N GLU A 106 -11.18 3.94 -3.29
CA GLU A 106 -10.88 3.46 -4.62
C GLU A 106 -9.96 4.43 -5.38
N GLU A 107 -8.74 3.98 -5.63
CA GLU A 107 -7.84 4.65 -6.54
C GLU A 107 -8.30 4.36 -7.98
N GLN A 108 -8.53 5.41 -8.75
CA GLN A 108 -8.90 5.25 -10.17
C GLN A 108 -7.72 4.67 -10.95
N MET A 109 -8.04 3.74 -11.83
CA MET A 109 -7.06 3.25 -12.80
C MET A 109 -6.74 4.36 -13.80
N VAL A 110 -5.44 4.61 -14.02
CA VAL A 110 -4.95 5.54 -15.04
C VAL A 110 -3.92 4.84 -15.91
N ASP A 111 -3.88 5.22 -17.16
CA ASP A 111 -2.90 4.72 -18.10
C ASP A 111 -1.49 5.16 -17.69
N ALA A 112 -0.67 4.19 -17.30
CA ALA A 112 0.68 4.45 -16.83
C ALA A 112 1.66 3.34 -17.23
N SER A 113 2.94 3.68 -17.23
CA SER A 113 4.03 2.75 -17.50
C SER A 113 4.53 2.15 -16.18
N LEU A 114 4.42 0.83 -16.05
CA LEU A 114 4.92 0.08 -14.89
C LEU A 114 6.44 0.28 -14.71
N PHE A 115 7.18 0.37 -15.81
CA PHE A 115 8.62 0.64 -15.75
C PHE A 115 8.95 1.99 -15.13
N LYS A 116 8.22 3.06 -15.49
CA LYS A 116 8.40 4.37 -14.85
C LYS A 116 8.12 4.34 -13.36
N LEU A 117 7.11 3.56 -12.94
CA LEU A 117 6.79 3.39 -11.53
C LEU A 117 7.90 2.62 -10.79
N LEU A 118 8.45 1.56 -11.40
CA LEU A 118 9.60 0.84 -10.87
C LEU A 118 10.79 1.76 -10.66
N GLN A 119 11.14 2.59 -11.66
CA GLN A 119 12.25 3.53 -11.56
C GLN A 119 12.01 4.57 -10.44
N GLN A 120 10.80 5.12 -10.34
CA GLN A 120 10.46 6.08 -9.31
C GLN A 120 10.51 5.49 -7.90
N ALA A 121 9.96 4.27 -7.72
CA ALA A 121 10.00 3.56 -6.45
C ALA A 121 11.45 3.19 -6.05
N ALA A 122 12.24 2.71 -7.00
CA ALA A 122 13.66 2.42 -6.77
C ALA A 122 14.44 3.66 -6.36
N LYS A 123 14.26 4.78 -7.07
CA LYS A 123 14.93 6.04 -6.72
C LYS A 123 14.53 6.57 -5.35
N SER A 124 13.28 6.36 -4.92
CA SER A 124 12.81 6.74 -3.59
C SER A 124 13.43 5.88 -2.48
N SER A 125 13.60 4.57 -2.72
CA SER A 125 14.14 3.61 -1.75
C SER A 125 15.68 3.55 -1.75
N ASP A 126 16.30 3.85 -2.88
CA ASP A 126 17.75 3.83 -3.11
C ASP A 126 18.18 5.07 -3.89
N PRO A 127 18.29 6.26 -3.25
CA PRO A 127 18.64 7.50 -3.92
C PRO A 127 20.01 7.47 -4.61
N ASP A 128 20.95 6.68 -4.07
CA ASP A 128 22.31 6.52 -4.61
C ASP A 128 22.39 5.53 -5.78
N GLY A 129 21.33 4.73 -6.02
CA GLY A 129 21.25 3.74 -7.11
C GLY A 129 22.23 2.57 -6.98
N LYS A 130 22.66 2.24 -5.76
CA LYS A 130 23.70 1.22 -5.50
C LYS A 130 23.16 -0.13 -5.06
N LYS A 131 21.91 -0.15 -4.59
CA LYS A 131 21.30 -1.30 -3.93
C LYS A 131 20.22 -1.98 -4.76
N ILE A 132 19.56 -1.25 -5.66
CA ILE A 132 18.46 -1.75 -6.49
C ILE A 132 18.92 -1.77 -7.95
N HIS A 133 18.96 -2.97 -8.55
CA HIS A 133 19.29 -3.17 -9.94
C HIS A 133 18.05 -3.59 -10.71
N ILE A 134 17.63 -2.77 -11.70
CA ILE A 134 16.45 -3.04 -12.52
C ILE A 134 16.88 -3.52 -13.88
N SER A 135 16.49 -4.73 -14.25
CA SER A 135 16.64 -5.31 -15.59
C SER A 135 15.30 -5.26 -16.31
N VAL A 136 15.30 -4.74 -17.53
CA VAL A 136 14.11 -4.59 -18.37
C VAL A 136 14.34 -5.21 -19.72
N PRO A 137 13.30 -5.73 -20.39
CA PRO A 137 13.41 -6.11 -21.78
C PRO A 137 13.68 -4.85 -22.63
N PRO A 138 14.49 -4.98 -23.71
CA PRO A 138 14.95 -3.82 -24.50
C PRO A 138 13.85 -3.12 -25.29
N ASP A 139 12.72 -3.77 -25.56
CA ASP A 139 11.69 -3.28 -26.46
C ASP A 139 10.28 -3.30 -25.82
N ASN A 140 9.49 -2.31 -26.22
CA ASN A 140 8.04 -2.20 -26.04
C ASN A 140 7.53 -2.29 -24.59
N LEU A 141 7.73 -1.20 -23.83
CA LEU A 141 7.20 -1.06 -22.48
C LEU A 141 5.74 -0.61 -22.53
N PRO A 142 4.77 -1.50 -22.29
CA PRO A 142 3.36 -1.17 -22.45
C PRO A 142 2.89 -0.15 -21.43
N ILE A 143 1.89 0.63 -21.86
CA ILE A 143 1.09 1.50 -21.01
C ILE A 143 -0.27 0.81 -20.86
N PHE A 144 -0.74 0.66 -19.63
CA PHE A 144 -2.03 0.05 -19.35
C PHE A 144 -2.66 0.65 -18.08
N PRO A 145 -3.98 0.51 -17.91
CA PRO A 145 -4.67 1.10 -16.75
C PRO A 145 -4.24 0.39 -15.46
N ILE A 146 -3.66 1.15 -14.55
CA ILE A 146 -3.18 0.67 -13.25
C ILE A 146 -3.49 1.66 -12.12
N GLN A 147 -3.56 1.16 -10.90
CA GLN A 147 -3.64 1.93 -9.67
C GLN A 147 -2.23 2.36 -9.26
N VAL A 148 -1.83 3.56 -9.72
CA VAL A 148 -0.45 4.08 -9.62
C VAL A 148 0.07 4.16 -8.19
N GLN A 149 -0.75 4.66 -7.25
CA GLN A 149 -0.33 4.83 -5.86
C GLN A 149 -0.22 3.49 -5.14
N SER A 150 -1.18 2.59 -5.37
CA SER A 150 -1.19 1.24 -4.80
C SER A 150 0.03 0.43 -5.26
N ILE A 151 0.35 0.46 -6.57
CA ILE A 151 1.53 -0.22 -7.11
C ILE A 151 2.81 0.44 -6.61
N ARG A 152 2.91 1.77 -6.63
CA ARG A 152 4.08 2.48 -6.11
C ARG A 152 4.39 2.09 -4.68
N ARG A 153 3.37 2.03 -3.83
CA ARG A 153 3.50 1.64 -2.43
C ARG A 153 3.97 0.20 -2.28
N ALA A 154 3.34 -0.74 -3.00
CA ALA A 154 3.75 -2.14 -2.98
C ALA A 154 5.23 -2.28 -3.34
N LEU A 155 5.67 -1.61 -4.41
CA LEU A 155 7.06 -1.60 -4.84
C LEU A 155 8.00 -0.99 -3.79
N THR A 156 7.64 0.16 -3.22
CA THR A 156 8.45 0.83 -2.20
C THR A 156 8.59 -0.05 -0.94
N ASN A 157 7.52 -0.71 -0.50
CA ASN A 157 7.56 -1.64 0.63
C ASN A 157 8.48 -2.84 0.35
N LEU A 158 8.36 -3.46 -0.83
CA LEU A 158 9.21 -4.59 -1.22
C LEU A 158 10.68 -4.18 -1.34
N PHE A 159 10.98 -3.04 -1.94
CA PHE A 159 12.34 -2.52 -2.05
C PHE A 159 12.95 -2.19 -0.68
N SER A 160 12.18 -1.54 0.19
CA SER A 160 12.63 -1.23 1.55
C SER A 160 12.91 -2.51 2.34
N ASN A 161 12.08 -3.54 2.21
CA ASN A 161 12.30 -4.83 2.83
C ASN A 161 13.58 -5.51 2.28
N ALA A 162 13.76 -5.57 0.98
CA ALA A 162 14.95 -6.14 0.37
C ALA A 162 16.23 -5.41 0.80
N ILE A 163 16.23 -4.08 0.85
CA ILE A 163 17.36 -3.30 1.35
C ILE A 163 17.62 -3.54 2.84
N ARG A 164 16.57 -3.61 3.65
CA ARG A 164 16.67 -3.81 5.11
C ARG A 164 17.23 -5.18 5.46
N TYR A 165 16.77 -6.25 4.79
CA TYR A 165 17.11 -7.62 5.16
C TYR A 165 18.25 -8.23 4.34
N ALA A 166 18.46 -7.77 3.12
CA ALA A 166 19.48 -8.31 2.21
C ALA A 166 20.53 -7.27 1.75
N GLY A 167 20.30 -5.99 2.01
CA GLY A 167 21.18 -4.92 1.59
C GLY A 167 21.06 -4.52 0.12
N LYS A 168 20.51 -5.38 -0.73
CA LYS A 168 20.32 -5.14 -2.17
C LYS A 168 19.15 -5.95 -2.73
N ALA A 169 18.64 -5.52 -3.91
CA ALA A 169 17.61 -6.22 -4.66
C ALA A 169 17.91 -6.24 -6.16
N ASN A 170 17.58 -7.35 -6.82
CA ASN A 170 17.55 -7.46 -8.27
C ASN A 170 16.08 -7.48 -8.71
N VAL A 171 15.73 -6.60 -9.62
CA VAL A 171 14.35 -6.42 -10.10
C VAL A 171 14.32 -6.75 -11.58
N GLN A 172 13.41 -7.64 -11.97
CA GLN A 172 13.19 -7.99 -13.37
C GLN A 172 11.75 -7.63 -13.73
N LEU A 173 11.57 -6.93 -14.84
CA LEU A 173 10.28 -6.69 -15.46
C LEU A 173 10.15 -7.62 -16.66
N GLN A 174 9.19 -8.53 -16.63
CA GLN A 174 8.83 -9.42 -17.72
C GLN A 174 7.49 -9.00 -18.30
N ILE A 175 7.38 -9.01 -19.62
CA ILE A 175 6.17 -8.58 -20.33
C ILE A 175 5.70 -9.77 -21.16
N PHE A 176 4.43 -10.13 -20.95
CA PHE A 176 3.72 -11.18 -21.67
C PHE A 176 2.56 -10.55 -22.46
N ASP A 177 1.91 -11.31 -23.32
CA ASP A 177 0.82 -10.82 -24.17
C ASP A 177 -0.41 -10.35 -23.38
N ASP A 178 -0.68 -10.96 -22.22
CA ASP A 178 -1.88 -10.74 -21.41
C ASP A 178 -1.59 -10.14 -20.02
N HIS A 179 -0.32 -10.13 -19.57
CA HIS A 179 0.07 -9.59 -18.27
C HIS A 179 1.55 -9.14 -18.26
N SER A 180 1.93 -8.50 -17.15
CA SER A 180 3.33 -8.15 -16.87
C SER A 180 3.69 -8.61 -15.46
N GLU A 181 4.89 -9.14 -15.30
CA GLU A 181 5.41 -9.61 -14.01
C GLU A 181 6.57 -8.75 -13.54
N VAL A 182 6.56 -8.41 -12.26
CA VAL A 182 7.69 -7.80 -11.56
C VAL A 182 8.23 -8.81 -10.57
N ILE A 183 9.44 -9.27 -10.83
CA ILE A 183 10.17 -10.21 -9.97
C ILE A 183 11.19 -9.42 -9.18
N ILE A 184 11.16 -9.55 -7.87
CA ILE A 184 12.09 -8.87 -6.95
C ILE A 184 12.81 -9.95 -6.15
N ASP A 185 14.09 -10.11 -6.45
CA ASP A 185 14.96 -11.09 -5.79
C ASP A 185 15.93 -10.40 -4.84
N ASP A 186 16.03 -10.90 -3.63
CA ASP A 186 17.02 -10.51 -2.64
C ASP A 186 17.81 -11.73 -2.11
N ASN A 187 18.93 -11.45 -1.46
CA ASN A 187 19.78 -12.49 -0.84
C ASN A 187 19.62 -12.52 0.70
N GLY A 188 18.49 -12.07 1.21
CA GLY A 188 18.19 -12.06 2.64
C GLY A 188 17.95 -13.47 3.21
N PRO A 189 17.62 -13.56 4.50
CA PRO A 189 17.40 -14.84 5.19
C PRO A 189 16.17 -15.59 4.69
N GLY A 190 15.34 -14.93 3.88
CA GLY A 190 14.08 -15.48 3.39
C GLY A 190 13.00 -15.56 4.48
N ILE A 191 11.81 -16.03 4.09
CA ILE A 191 10.66 -16.21 4.98
C ILE A 191 10.40 -17.70 5.15
N PRO A 192 10.39 -18.24 6.40
CA PRO A 192 10.03 -19.61 6.69
C PRO A 192 8.67 -19.98 6.08
N ARG A 193 8.54 -21.21 5.61
CA ARG A 193 7.33 -21.64 4.87
C ARG A 193 6.05 -21.50 5.67
N ASP A 194 6.12 -21.79 6.96
CA ASP A 194 5.03 -21.67 7.92
C ASP A 194 4.56 -20.23 8.17
N LYS A 195 5.43 -19.24 7.92
CA LYS A 195 5.12 -17.82 8.11
C LYS A 195 4.71 -17.08 6.83
N ARG A 196 4.79 -17.71 5.67
CA ARG A 196 4.55 -17.03 4.38
C ARG A 196 3.13 -16.50 4.20
N GLU A 197 2.14 -17.23 4.72
CA GLU A 197 0.74 -16.79 4.70
C GLU A 197 0.49 -15.66 5.71
N GLU A 198 1.20 -15.68 6.83
CA GLU A 198 1.08 -14.71 7.89
C GLU A 198 1.68 -13.35 7.52
N VAL A 199 2.86 -13.34 6.88
CA VAL A 199 3.57 -12.07 6.54
C VAL A 199 2.89 -11.23 5.47
N VAL A 200 1.93 -11.77 4.73
CA VAL A 200 1.10 -10.99 3.79
C VAL A 200 -0.10 -10.33 4.47
N LEU A 201 -0.37 -10.68 5.73
CA LEU A 201 -1.42 -10.02 6.50
C LEU A 201 -0.93 -8.65 6.99
N PRO A 202 -1.82 -7.67 7.08
CA PRO A 202 -1.47 -6.36 7.63
C PRO A 202 -0.93 -6.47 9.05
N PHE A 203 0.15 -5.72 9.38
CA PHE A 203 0.72 -5.59 10.73
C PHE A 203 1.44 -6.84 11.28
N THR A 204 1.75 -7.83 10.49
CA THR A 204 2.65 -8.94 10.86
C THR A 204 4.12 -8.56 10.70
N ARG A 205 4.94 -8.98 11.67
CA ARG A 205 6.41 -8.76 11.70
C ARG A 205 7.15 -10.08 11.87
#